data_82db1917850b4f814feb0be4465ef1d8
#
_entry.id   82db1917850b4f814feb0be4465ef1d8
#
_cell.length_a   1.000
_cell.length_b   1.000
_cell.length_c   1.000
_cell.angle_alpha   90.00
_cell.angle_beta   90.00
_cell.angle_gamma   90.00
#
_symmetry.space_group_name_H-M   'P 1'
#
loop_
_entity.id
_entity.type
_entity.pdbx_description
1 polymer ?
#
loop_
_entity_poly.entity_id
_entity_poly.type
_entity_poly.pdbx_seq_one_letter_code
_entity_poly.pdbx_strand_id
1 'polypeptide(L)'
;MQANVTGHGFLTALAVLATLATAGCDPQESASANEGMSGAPGGEVVHDGQELFGHYLQPEPWPNGLPDDATHTHAGWTWGSQGAVFVESPDKIWIATRGELPLPPGNDPWTPYALIEPSRGNAPPTDDEDGSRGYERRYVHVIIAVNAAGDLVEYWPQHDALFDVRGGRGPHKIKISPYDPEKHIWIVDDNLHQIHKFSYEGELLLTHGERGVPGRGPNNFNRPTDIAWLPDGTYFISDGYVGTRVAKYDANDNFIMDWGQEPADPDNPGPNEFDTVHAIAISRDRLLYVSDRAHARIQVFDENGQFQFMFPTGPRGESLPYAIEIMTDPSGEEFLWIADGGTGRMLKYDLQGNYLYGWGTPGNGYGHFHGPHSLTTDQNGNLYIAEVFAGRVQKFIPRPGADRAKLVGQQLRQWN
;
A
#
# COMPACT_ATOMS: atom_id res chain seq x y z
N MET A 1 -51.15 -3.71 -48.39
CA MET A 1 -52.26 -3.70 -47.42
C MET A 1 -51.65 -3.07 -46.17
N GLN A 2 -51.76 -1.78 -46.00
CA GLN A 2 -52.70 -0.99 -45.18
C GLN A 2 -53.01 -1.72 -43.84
N ALA A 3 -52.73 -1.15 -42.64
CA ALA A 3 -53.27 0.10 -42.17
C ALA A 3 -52.49 0.68 -40.98
N ASN A 4 -52.48 2.01 -40.94
CA ASN A 4 -52.16 2.90 -39.83
C ASN A 4 -53.12 2.72 -38.63
N VAL A 5 -52.64 3.06 -37.40
CA VAL A 5 -53.40 3.90 -36.43
C VAL A 5 -52.45 4.66 -35.50
N THR A 6 -52.69 5.94 -35.44
CA THR A 6 -52.10 7.04 -34.65
C THR A 6 -52.65 7.04 -33.18
N GLY A 7 -51.82 7.48 -32.23
CA GLY A 7 -52.28 7.85 -30.90
C GLY A 7 -51.34 8.86 -30.24
N HIS A 8 -51.75 10.11 -30.22
CA HIS A 8 -51.08 11.22 -29.49
C HIS A 8 -51.47 11.20 -28.00
N GLY A 9 -50.50 11.36 -27.17
CA GLY A 9 -50.73 11.62 -25.73
C GLY A 9 -49.77 12.70 -25.24
N PHE A 10 -50.32 13.90 -24.98
CA PHE A 10 -49.67 15.04 -24.31
C PHE A 10 -49.38 14.72 -22.86
N LEU A 11 -48.19 15.05 -22.36
CA LEU A 11 -47.91 15.20 -20.97
C LEU A 11 -47.22 16.51 -20.68
N THR A 12 -47.89 17.30 -19.89
CA THR A 12 -47.57 18.62 -19.38
C THR A 12 -46.36 18.59 -18.44
N ALA A 13 -45.42 19.49 -18.68
CA ALA A 13 -44.32 19.80 -17.77
C ALA A 13 -44.79 20.75 -16.67
N LEU A 14 -44.55 20.37 -15.41
CA LEU A 14 -44.73 21.22 -14.24
C LEU A 14 -43.34 21.77 -13.83
N ALA A 15 -43.14 23.08 -14.01
CA ALA A 15 -41.99 23.82 -13.53
C ALA A 15 -42.23 24.23 -12.07
N VAL A 16 -41.34 23.83 -11.17
CA VAL A 16 -41.30 24.35 -9.80
C VAL A 16 -40.15 25.36 -9.71
N LEU A 17 -40.51 26.64 -9.53
CA LEU A 17 -39.60 27.70 -9.14
C LEU A 17 -39.24 27.52 -7.65
N ALA A 18 -37.97 27.40 -7.32
CA ALA A 18 -37.48 27.58 -5.96
C ALA A 18 -36.77 28.92 -5.84
N THR A 19 -37.29 29.77 -5.00
CA THR A 19 -36.76 31.08 -4.63
C THR A 19 -35.58 30.95 -3.69
N LEU A 20 -34.45 31.58 -4.06
CA LEU A 20 -33.31 31.79 -3.16
C LEU A 20 -33.67 32.79 -2.06
N ALA A 21 -33.53 32.37 -0.81
CA ALA A 21 -33.46 33.27 0.34
C ALA A 21 -32.02 33.30 0.84
N THR A 22 -31.35 34.43 0.73
CA THR A 22 -30.06 34.73 1.37
C THR A 22 -30.28 35.04 2.84
N ALA A 23 -29.70 34.23 3.71
CA ALA A 23 -29.52 34.59 5.12
C ALA A 23 -28.03 34.46 5.47
N GLY A 24 -27.45 35.61 5.83
CA GLY A 24 -26.10 35.65 6.40
C GLY A 24 -26.12 35.11 7.81
N CYS A 25 -25.05 34.40 8.20
CA CYS A 25 -24.75 34.05 9.58
C CYS A 25 -23.32 34.42 9.91
N ASP A 26 -23.17 35.25 10.93
CA ASP A 26 -21.94 35.55 11.63
C ASP A 26 -21.39 34.29 12.36
N PRO A 27 -20.06 34.17 12.56
CA PRO A 27 -19.50 33.07 13.31
C PRO A 27 -19.62 33.35 14.82
N GLN A 28 -20.37 32.53 15.52
CA GLN A 28 -20.28 32.43 16.98
C GLN A 28 -19.43 31.23 17.38
N GLU A 29 -18.40 31.54 18.16
CA GLU A 29 -17.62 30.58 18.93
C GLU A 29 -18.50 29.78 19.89
N SER A 30 -18.36 28.47 19.89
CA SER A 30 -18.80 27.66 21.01
C SER A 30 -17.68 26.66 21.40
N ALA A 31 -17.00 26.99 22.50
CA ALA A 31 -16.19 26.02 23.21
C ALA A 31 -17.13 25.02 23.91
N SER A 32 -16.97 23.73 23.63
CA SER A 32 -17.54 22.67 24.43
C SER A 32 -16.44 21.75 24.97
N ALA A 33 -16.44 21.62 26.29
CA ALA A 33 -15.54 20.77 27.04
C ALA A 33 -15.75 19.27 26.70
N ASN A 34 -14.64 18.59 26.56
CA ASN A 34 -14.61 17.16 26.29
C ASN A 34 -14.47 16.40 27.62
N GLU A 35 -15.54 15.72 28.02
CA GLU A 35 -15.49 14.75 29.13
C GLU A 35 -15.22 13.37 28.52
N GLY A 36 -14.23 12.66 29.10
CA GLY A 36 -13.76 11.38 28.63
C GLY A 36 -14.82 10.26 28.71
N MET A 37 -14.86 9.45 27.66
CA MET A 37 -15.60 8.19 27.64
C MET A 37 -14.66 7.00 27.45
N SER A 38 -14.76 6.05 28.38
CA SER A 38 -14.10 4.75 28.38
C SER A 38 -14.74 3.81 27.36
N GLY A 39 -13.92 3.13 26.54
CA GLY A 39 -14.38 2.29 25.45
C GLY A 39 -15.07 0.98 25.85
N ALA A 40 -16.05 0.59 25.03
CA ALA A 40 -16.61 -0.76 24.95
C ALA A 40 -16.15 -1.40 23.59
N PRO A 41 -16.10 -2.74 23.50
CA PRO A 41 -15.67 -3.40 22.26
C PRO A 41 -16.69 -3.12 21.13
N GLY A 42 -16.22 -2.49 20.06
CA GLY A 42 -17.03 -1.97 18.96
C GLY A 42 -17.16 -0.45 18.93
N GLY A 43 -16.48 0.27 19.83
CA GLY A 43 -16.49 1.72 19.90
C GLY A 43 -15.70 2.36 18.74
N GLU A 44 -16.24 3.48 18.30
CA GLU A 44 -15.61 4.44 17.40
C GLU A 44 -14.15 4.67 17.80
N VAL A 45 -13.20 4.42 16.89
CA VAL A 45 -11.77 4.69 17.13
C VAL A 45 -11.60 6.20 17.18
N VAL A 46 -11.68 6.78 18.39
CA VAL A 46 -11.39 8.19 18.61
C VAL A 46 -9.89 8.38 18.49
N HIS A 47 -9.46 8.99 17.40
CA HIS A 47 -8.07 9.31 17.17
C HIS A 47 -7.63 10.45 18.08
N ASP A 48 -6.86 10.12 19.12
CA ASP A 48 -6.22 11.09 19.98
C ASP A 48 -5.33 12.03 19.18
N GLY A 49 -5.51 13.31 19.41
CA GLY A 49 -4.68 14.45 19.10
C GLY A 49 -3.84 14.40 17.83
N GLN A 50 -3.96 15.42 17.05
CA GLN A 50 -3.35 15.68 15.74
C GLN A 50 -1.81 15.75 15.78
N GLU A 51 -1.12 14.68 16.14
CA GLU A 51 0.32 14.58 15.89
C GLU A 51 0.52 14.35 14.38
N LEU A 52 0.76 15.45 13.64
CA LEU A 52 0.93 15.40 12.18
C LEU A 52 2.05 14.44 11.75
N PHE A 53 3.14 14.43 12.52
CA PHE A 53 4.34 13.65 12.19
C PHE A 53 4.67 12.62 13.29
N GLY A 54 3.76 12.36 14.23
CA GLY A 54 4.03 11.51 15.38
C GLY A 54 5.25 11.97 16.17
N HIS A 55 6.14 11.04 16.49
CA HIS A 55 7.40 11.32 17.18
C HIS A 55 8.60 11.50 16.24
N TYR A 56 8.33 11.90 14.97
CA TYR A 56 9.32 12.17 13.94
C TYR A 56 9.43 13.68 13.66
N LEU A 57 10.51 14.08 13.01
CA LEU A 57 10.64 15.38 12.38
C LEU A 57 9.77 15.44 11.13
N GLN A 58 9.38 16.65 10.72
CA GLN A 58 8.74 16.83 9.42
C GLN A 58 9.69 16.33 8.31
N PRO A 59 9.25 15.46 7.42
CA PRO A 59 10.07 15.01 6.31
C PRO A 59 10.45 16.14 5.36
N GLU A 60 11.64 15.99 4.78
CA GLU A 60 12.12 16.79 3.66
C GLU A 60 12.12 15.94 2.38
N PRO A 61 12.30 16.54 1.19
CA PRO A 61 12.45 15.80 -0.04
C PRO A 61 13.51 14.69 0.05
N TRP A 62 13.09 13.44 -0.17
CA TRP A 62 13.92 12.25 -0.19
C TRP A 62 13.21 11.17 -1.03
N PRO A 63 13.95 10.33 -1.79
CA PRO A 63 15.40 10.37 -2.06
C PRO A 63 15.78 11.55 -2.95
N ASN A 64 17.09 11.70 -3.25
CA ASN A 64 17.56 12.66 -4.25
C ASN A 64 16.99 12.32 -5.62
N GLY A 65 16.94 13.31 -6.53
CA GLY A 65 16.51 13.06 -7.90
C GLY A 65 17.37 11.96 -8.55
N LEU A 66 16.76 11.11 -9.37
CA LEU A 66 17.51 10.13 -10.15
C LEU A 66 18.50 10.83 -11.07
N PRO A 67 19.75 10.38 -11.14
CA PRO A 67 20.72 10.94 -12.08
C PRO A 67 20.37 10.53 -13.51
N ASP A 68 20.62 11.43 -14.46
CA ASP A 68 20.55 11.10 -15.88
C ASP A 68 21.54 9.97 -16.21
N ASP A 69 21.15 9.07 -17.06
CA ASP A 69 22.02 8.03 -17.62
C ASP A 69 22.33 8.28 -19.11
N ALA A 70 23.02 7.33 -19.76
CA ALA A 70 23.40 7.47 -21.17
C ALA A 70 22.21 7.46 -22.14
N THR A 71 21.04 6.99 -21.71
CA THR A 71 19.87 6.73 -22.53
C THR A 71 18.65 7.52 -22.10
N HIS A 72 18.59 7.97 -20.84
CA HIS A 72 17.44 8.63 -20.26
C HIS A 72 17.85 9.90 -19.51
N THR A 73 17.09 10.97 -19.71
CA THR A 73 17.11 12.15 -18.84
C THR A 73 15.85 12.19 -18.00
N HIS A 74 15.98 12.64 -16.75
CA HIS A 74 14.86 12.84 -15.83
C HIS A 74 14.26 14.24 -15.91
N ALA A 75 14.89 15.14 -16.65
CA ALA A 75 14.32 16.46 -16.93
C ALA A 75 12.95 16.31 -17.62
N GLY A 76 11.91 16.84 -16.97
CA GLY A 76 10.53 16.72 -17.48
C GLY A 76 9.83 15.40 -17.14
N TRP A 77 10.33 14.62 -16.17
CA TRP A 77 9.71 13.39 -15.68
C TRP A 77 9.54 13.41 -14.16
N THR A 78 8.55 12.70 -13.67
CA THR A 78 8.31 12.45 -12.24
C THR A 78 8.73 11.03 -11.87
N TRP A 79 8.83 10.76 -10.58
CA TRP A 79 9.01 9.40 -10.08
C TRP A 79 7.83 8.45 -10.38
N GLY A 80 6.69 8.96 -10.88
CA GLY A 80 5.47 8.19 -11.03
C GLY A 80 4.88 7.75 -9.69
N SER A 81 4.22 6.60 -9.66
CA SER A 81 3.66 6.00 -8.45
C SER A 81 4.71 5.13 -7.75
N GLN A 82 4.82 5.23 -6.42
CA GLN A 82 5.76 4.42 -5.64
C GLN A 82 5.02 3.27 -4.97
N GLY A 83 5.23 2.04 -5.46
CA GLY A 83 4.54 0.85 -4.95
C GLY A 83 5.08 0.38 -3.61
N ALA A 84 6.41 0.32 -3.48
CA ALA A 84 7.03 -0.31 -2.33
C ALA A 84 8.42 0.24 -2.01
N VAL A 85 8.77 0.15 -0.74
CA VAL A 85 10.10 0.41 -0.19
C VAL A 85 10.45 -0.68 0.83
N PHE A 86 11.71 -1.11 0.83
CA PHE A 86 12.25 -2.06 1.81
C PHE A 86 13.67 -1.65 2.20
N VAL A 87 13.88 -1.45 3.50
CA VAL A 87 15.21 -1.14 4.03
C VAL A 87 15.97 -2.44 4.31
N GLU A 88 17.06 -2.65 3.63
CA GLU A 88 18.04 -3.68 3.99
C GLU A 88 19.00 -3.15 5.07
N SER A 89 19.58 -2.00 4.79
CA SER A 89 20.46 -1.26 5.71
C SER A 89 20.36 0.24 5.43
N PRO A 90 20.94 1.13 6.27
CA PRO A 90 21.01 2.55 5.95
C PRO A 90 21.75 2.87 4.64
N ASP A 91 22.64 1.98 4.21
CA ASP A 91 23.39 2.15 2.98
C ASP A 91 22.70 1.57 1.75
N LYS A 92 21.61 0.78 1.95
CA LYS A 92 20.86 0.14 0.87
C LYS A 92 19.37 0.03 1.21
N ILE A 93 18.61 0.86 0.54
CA ILE A 93 17.14 0.97 0.68
C ILE A 93 16.55 0.71 -0.69
N TRP A 94 15.91 -0.43 -0.84
CA TRP A 94 15.29 -0.87 -2.07
C TRP A 94 13.96 -0.16 -2.30
N ILE A 95 13.73 0.29 -3.53
CA ILE A 95 12.46 0.89 -3.97
C ILE A 95 12.03 0.21 -5.26
N ALA A 96 10.77 -0.22 -5.30
CA ALA A 96 10.13 -0.67 -6.53
C ALA A 96 9.17 0.42 -7.02
N THR A 97 9.52 1.03 -8.16
CA THR A 97 8.72 2.08 -8.78
C THR A 97 7.73 1.50 -9.77
N ARG A 98 6.70 2.27 -10.09
CA ARG A 98 5.70 1.90 -11.10
C ARG A 98 5.89 2.64 -12.43
N GLY A 99 7.16 2.94 -12.75
CA GLY A 99 7.54 3.70 -13.92
C GLY A 99 7.31 5.20 -13.79
N GLU A 100 7.98 5.95 -14.62
CA GLU A 100 7.98 7.41 -14.63
C GLU A 100 6.86 7.99 -15.49
N LEU A 101 6.40 9.18 -15.16
CA LEU A 101 5.35 9.90 -15.88
C LEU A 101 5.88 11.26 -16.35
N PRO A 102 5.42 11.75 -17.51
CA PRO A 102 5.75 13.10 -17.96
C PRO A 102 5.33 14.14 -16.93
N LEU A 103 6.22 15.09 -16.66
CA LEU A 103 5.98 16.22 -15.78
C LEU A 103 5.31 17.35 -16.58
N PRO A 104 4.09 17.79 -16.23
CA PRO A 104 3.46 18.92 -16.88
C PRO A 104 4.27 20.20 -16.73
N PRO A 105 4.31 21.09 -17.73
CA PRO A 105 5.05 22.34 -17.65
C PRO A 105 4.69 23.17 -16.42
N GLY A 106 5.68 23.70 -15.72
CA GLY A 106 5.49 24.54 -14.54
C GLY A 106 5.39 23.80 -13.23
N ASN A 107 5.46 22.46 -13.24
CA ASN A 107 5.53 21.65 -12.03
C ASN A 107 7.00 21.23 -11.76
N ASP A 108 7.30 20.94 -10.50
CA ASP A 108 8.58 20.36 -10.11
C ASP A 108 8.53 18.83 -10.09
N PRO A 109 9.68 18.12 -10.12
CA PRO A 109 9.73 16.65 -10.13
C PRO A 109 9.07 15.97 -8.91
N TRP A 110 8.84 16.73 -7.85
CA TRP A 110 8.21 16.26 -6.61
C TRP A 110 6.71 16.56 -6.55
N THR A 111 6.15 17.14 -7.62
CA THR A 111 4.69 17.33 -7.69
C THR A 111 4.00 15.98 -7.53
N PRO A 112 3.10 15.83 -6.54
CA PRO A 112 2.43 14.57 -6.31
C PRO A 112 1.70 14.06 -7.56
N TYR A 113 1.91 12.81 -7.88
CA TYR A 113 1.30 12.14 -9.03
C TYR A 113 -0.23 12.37 -9.12
N ALA A 114 -0.92 12.28 -7.98
CA ALA A 114 -2.36 12.51 -7.92
C ALA A 114 -2.79 13.94 -8.24
N LEU A 115 -1.89 14.93 -8.12
CA LEU A 115 -2.16 16.31 -8.54
C LEU A 115 -1.93 16.51 -10.04
N ILE A 116 -1.04 15.72 -10.64
CA ILE A 116 -0.80 15.71 -12.08
C ILE A 116 -1.97 15.03 -12.79
N GLU A 117 -2.49 13.95 -12.20
CA GLU A 117 -3.55 13.11 -12.73
C GLU A 117 -4.65 12.84 -11.68
N PRO A 118 -5.38 13.88 -11.23
CA PRO A 118 -6.29 13.76 -10.08
C PRO A 118 -7.46 12.82 -10.31
N SER A 119 -7.84 12.58 -11.56
CA SER A 119 -8.97 11.71 -11.91
C SER A 119 -8.58 10.23 -12.00
N ARG A 120 -7.30 9.91 -11.95
CA ARG A 120 -6.83 8.59 -12.36
C ARG A 120 -6.15 7.78 -11.27
N GLY A 121 -5.70 8.28 -10.19
CA GLY A 121 -5.14 7.54 -9.04
C GLY A 121 -4.84 6.06 -9.32
N ASN A 122 -5.50 5.17 -8.63
CA ASN A 122 -5.57 3.73 -8.99
C ASN A 122 -6.73 3.38 -9.93
N ALA A 123 -7.47 4.36 -10.45
CA ALA A 123 -8.54 4.05 -11.37
C ALA A 123 -7.98 3.31 -12.62
N PRO A 124 -8.71 2.32 -13.12
CA PRO A 124 -8.36 1.73 -14.39
C PRO A 124 -8.33 2.81 -15.47
N PRO A 125 -7.52 2.65 -16.52
CA PRO A 125 -7.47 3.59 -17.62
C PRO A 125 -8.85 3.74 -18.22
N THR A 126 -9.17 4.94 -18.65
CA THR A 126 -10.15 5.10 -19.70
C THR A 126 -9.51 4.48 -20.94
N ASP A 127 -10.19 3.53 -21.55
CA ASP A 127 -9.76 2.91 -22.77
C ASP A 127 -9.67 3.98 -23.87
N ASP A 128 -8.44 4.39 -24.18
CA ASP A 128 -8.19 4.89 -25.52
C ASP A 128 -8.36 3.69 -26.47
N GLU A 129 -8.76 3.91 -27.72
CA GLU A 129 -9.03 2.84 -28.69
C GLU A 129 -7.87 1.82 -28.85
N ASP A 130 -6.68 2.18 -28.37
CA ASP A 130 -5.48 1.35 -28.38
C ASP A 130 -5.09 0.80 -26.99
N GLY A 131 -5.91 0.99 -25.95
CA GLY A 131 -5.64 0.56 -24.58
C GLY A 131 -4.52 1.36 -23.90
N SER A 132 -4.07 2.48 -24.47
CA SER A 132 -3.14 3.40 -23.82
C SER A 132 -3.93 4.32 -22.89
N ARG A 133 -3.33 4.64 -21.74
CA ARG A 133 -3.99 5.51 -20.76
C ARG A 133 -3.81 6.99 -20.99
N GLY A 134 -3.41 7.37 -22.19
CA GLY A 134 -3.16 8.77 -22.48
C GLY A 134 -1.94 9.36 -21.76
N TYR A 135 -1.04 8.51 -21.23
CA TYR A 135 0.27 8.95 -20.79
C TYR A 135 1.39 8.16 -21.41
N GLU A 136 2.47 8.84 -21.65
CA GLU A 136 3.73 8.23 -22.02
C GLU A 136 4.45 7.74 -20.74
N ARG A 137 3.89 6.77 -20.02
CA ARG A 137 4.61 6.12 -18.93
C ARG A 137 5.81 5.37 -19.51
N ARG A 138 6.97 5.55 -18.91
CA ARG A 138 8.16 4.77 -19.24
C ARG A 138 8.58 3.91 -18.04
N TYR A 139 8.83 2.64 -18.30
CA TYR A 139 9.31 1.71 -17.28
C TYR A 139 10.84 1.72 -17.29
N VAL A 140 11.40 2.70 -16.62
CA VAL A 140 12.83 2.84 -16.33
C VAL A 140 12.98 3.06 -14.83
N HIS A 141 14.10 2.62 -14.28
CA HIS A 141 14.36 2.71 -12.84
C HIS A 141 13.29 2.02 -11.99
N VAL A 142 12.80 0.85 -12.47
CA VAL A 142 11.73 0.12 -11.76
C VAL A 142 12.24 -0.53 -10.49
N ILE A 143 13.45 -1.10 -10.50
CA ILE A 143 14.12 -1.65 -9.33
C ILE A 143 15.36 -0.84 -9.06
N ILE A 144 15.37 -0.09 -7.97
CA ILE A 144 16.51 0.72 -7.55
C ILE A 144 16.82 0.51 -6.08
N ALA A 145 18.05 0.83 -5.69
CA ALA A 145 18.39 1.03 -4.29
C ALA A 145 19.06 2.39 -4.11
N VAL A 146 18.73 3.05 -2.99
CA VAL A 146 19.31 4.31 -2.58
C VAL A 146 19.91 4.18 -1.18
N ASN A 147 20.84 5.06 -0.80
CA ASN A 147 21.34 5.15 0.56
C ASN A 147 20.48 6.08 1.44
N ALA A 148 20.78 6.16 2.73
CA ALA A 148 20.04 7.04 3.65
C ALA A 148 20.20 8.54 3.34
N ALA A 149 21.19 8.94 2.56
CA ALA A 149 21.32 10.31 2.05
C ALA A 149 20.41 10.55 0.85
N GLY A 150 19.87 9.47 0.25
CA GLY A 150 18.98 9.53 -0.91
C GLY A 150 19.69 9.37 -2.26
N ASP A 151 20.99 9.07 -2.27
CA ASP A 151 21.72 8.87 -3.51
C ASP A 151 21.46 7.47 -4.06
N LEU A 152 21.33 7.37 -5.39
CA LEU A 152 21.22 6.10 -6.10
C LEU A 152 22.50 5.29 -5.92
N VAL A 153 22.40 4.07 -5.41
CA VAL A 153 23.53 3.14 -5.21
C VAL A 153 23.44 1.89 -6.05
N GLU A 154 22.24 1.55 -6.52
CA GLU A 154 22.04 0.40 -7.40
C GLU A 154 20.81 0.60 -8.29
N TYR A 155 20.85 0.05 -9.50
CA TYR A 155 19.75 0.04 -10.46
C TYR A 155 19.88 -1.18 -11.36
N TRP A 156 18.75 -1.85 -11.63
CA TRP A 156 18.67 -3.06 -12.45
C TRP A 156 17.93 -2.84 -13.77
N PRO A 157 18.54 -2.10 -14.73
CA PRO A 157 17.88 -1.76 -15.99
C PRO A 157 17.51 -2.98 -16.84
N GLN A 158 18.24 -4.09 -16.68
CA GLN A 158 17.97 -5.34 -17.39
C GLN A 158 16.58 -5.94 -17.06
N HIS A 159 15.94 -5.48 -15.98
CA HIS A 159 14.66 -5.98 -15.51
C HIS A 159 13.49 -5.01 -15.74
N ASP A 160 13.73 -3.80 -16.23
CA ASP A 160 12.66 -2.83 -16.48
C ASP A 160 11.57 -3.40 -17.41
N ALA A 161 11.97 -4.14 -18.44
CA ALA A 161 11.06 -4.78 -19.39
C ALA A 161 10.16 -5.87 -18.78
N LEU A 162 10.51 -6.44 -17.61
CA LEU A 162 9.64 -7.39 -16.91
C LEU A 162 8.32 -6.74 -16.48
N PHE A 163 8.37 -5.46 -16.14
CA PHE A 163 7.27 -4.68 -15.57
C PHE A 163 6.59 -3.79 -16.60
N ASP A 164 7.16 -3.69 -17.81
CA ASP A 164 6.60 -2.88 -18.88
C ASP A 164 5.29 -3.52 -19.37
N VAL A 165 4.20 -2.87 -19.00
CA VAL A 165 2.87 -3.26 -19.44
C VAL A 165 2.07 -2.03 -19.80
N ARG A 166 1.56 -2.05 -21.01
CA ARG A 166 0.75 -0.95 -21.53
C ARG A 166 -0.45 -0.70 -20.61
N GLY A 167 -0.57 0.51 -20.11
CA GLY A 167 -1.64 0.89 -19.20
C GLY A 167 -1.55 0.28 -17.79
N GLY A 168 -0.48 -0.46 -17.46
CA GLY A 168 -0.28 -1.11 -16.19
C GLY A 168 0.20 -0.21 -15.07
N ARG A 169 0.28 -0.80 -13.86
CA ARG A 169 0.76 -0.11 -12.66
C ARG A 169 2.19 -0.46 -12.29
N GLY A 170 2.62 -1.70 -12.55
CA GLY A 170 3.94 -2.23 -12.18
C GLY A 170 3.97 -2.79 -10.75
N PRO A 171 5.17 -2.92 -10.15
CA PRO A 171 5.37 -3.63 -8.90
C PRO A 171 4.50 -3.12 -7.76
N HIS A 172 4.05 -4.07 -6.92
CA HIS A 172 3.24 -3.80 -5.75
C HIS A 172 4.04 -3.87 -4.45
N LYS A 173 4.97 -4.82 -4.35
CA LYS A 173 5.82 -5.02 -3.17
C LYS A 173 7.24 -5.39 -3.56
N ILE A 174 8.20 -4.98 -2.72
CA ILE A 174 9.59 -5.44 -2.71
C ILE A 174 9.95 -5.83 -1.28
N LYS A 175 10.47 -7.02 -1.08
CA LYS A 175 10.85 -7.53 0.25
C LYS A 175 12.05 -8.50 0.16
N ILE A 176 12.75 -8.62 1.28
CA ILE A 176 13.75 -9.67 1.55
C ILE A 176 13.24 -10.47 2.75
N SER A 177 13.29 -11.80 2.68
CA SER A 177 12.95 -12.63 3.84
C SER A 177 13.86 -12.32 5.03
N PRO A 178 13.33 -12.09 6.22
CA PRO A 178 14.17 -11.85 7.41
C PRO A 178 15.02 -13.05 7.82
N TYR A 179 14.80 -14.20 7.23
CA TYR A 179 15.45 -15.47 7.54
C TYR A 179 16.39 -15.95 6.46
N ASP A 180 16.47 -15.24 5.33
CA ASP A 180 17.26 -15.63 4.17
C ASP A 180 18.68 -15.01 4.23
N PRO A 181 19.73 -15.80 4.51
CA PRO A 181 21.11 -15.27 4.58
C PRO A 181 21.65 -14.84 3.22
N GLU A 182 21.08 -15.35 2.11
CA GLU A 182 21.47 -14.97 0.75
C GLU A 182 20.77 -13.68 0.29
N LYS A 183 19.79 -13.18 1.08
CA LYS A 183 19.08 -11.94 0.84
C LYS A 183 18.43 -11.86 -0.53
N HIS A 184 17.78 -12.93 -0.96
CA HIS A 184 17.02 -12.89 -2.21
C HIS A 184 15.98 -11.79 -2.18
N ILE A 185 15.89 -11.04 -3.27
CA ILE A 185 14.96 -9.93 -3.40
C ILE A 185 13.70 -10.44 -4.10
N TRP A 186 12.56 -10.26 -3.42
CA TRP A 186 11.28 -10.67 -3.94
C TRP A 186 10.46 -9.45 -4.36
N ILE A 187 9.88 -9.54 -5.54
CA ILE A 187 9.01 -8.51 -6.09
C ILE A 187 7.67 -9.12 -6.46
N VAL A 188 6.60 -8.55 -5.92
CA VAL A 188 5.22 -8.91 -6.24
C VAL A 188 4.70 -7.91 -7.25
N ASP A 189 4.24 -8.41 -8.41
CA ASP A 189 3.60 -7.61 -9.45
C ASP A 189 2.11 -7.95 -9.54
N ASP A 190 1.27 -7.07 -9.03
CA ASP A 190 -0.19 -7.26 -9.05
C ASP A 190 -0.77 -7.11 -10.44
N ASN A 191 -0.13 -6.34 -11.30
CA ASN A 191 -0.65 -6.03 -12.62
C ASN A 191 -0.43 -7.17 -13.62
N LEU A 192 0.72 -7.83 -13.51
CA LEU A 192 1.10 -8.95 -14.38
C LEU A 192 0.78 -10.32 -13.77
N HIS A 193 0.20 -10.36 -12.57
CA HIS A 193 -0.14 -11.59 -11.86
C HIS A 193 1.08 -12.46 -11.55
N GLN A 194 2.25 -11.82 -11.29
CA GLN A 194 3.52 -12.51 -11.15
C GLN A 194 4.24 -12.15 -9.84
N ILE A 195 5.11 -13.06 -9.41
CA ILE A 195 6.04 -12.85 -8.32
C ILE A 195 7.42 -13.28 -8.81
N HIS A 196 8.41 -12.40 -8.62
CA HIS A 196 9.78 -12.62 -9.05
C HIS A 196 10.70 -12.73 -7.85
N LYS A 197 11.63 -13.69 -7.90
CA LYS A 197 12.73 -13.86 -6.95
C LYS A 197 14.04 -13.61 -7.67
N PHE A 198 14.86 -12.72 -7.13
CA PHE A 198 16.18 -12.40 -7.67
C PHE A 198 17.25 -12.76 -6.67
N SER A 199 18.46 -13.10 -7.16
CA SER A 199 19.64 -13.10 -6.31
C SER A 199 19.95 -11.68 -5.82
N TYR A 200 20.83 -11.59 -4.84
CA TYR A 200 21.27 -10.29 -4.32
C TYR A 200 22.00 -9.44 -5.37
N GLU A 201 22.62 -10.08 -6.35
CA GLU A 201 23.31 -9.45 -7.48
C GLU A 201 22.39 -9.15 -8.67
N GLY A 202 21.09 -9.44 -8.55
CA GLY A 202 20.09 -9.12 -9.57
C GLY A 202 19.91 -10.17 -10.66
N GLU A 203 20.30 -11.43 -10.44
CA GLU A 203 19.94 -12.54 -11.34
C GLU A 203 18.49 -12.98 -11.07
N LEU A 204 17.65 -13.07 -12.09
CA LEU A 204 16.29 -13.60 -11.97
C LEU A 204 16.33 -15.11 -11.78
N LEU A 205 15.98 -15.58 -10.59
CA LEU A 205 16.06 -17.00 -10.20
C LEU A 205 14.72 -17.73 -10.40
N LEU A 206 13.60 -17.03 -10.15
CA LEU A 206 12.27 -17.63 -10.19
C LEU A 206 11.24 -16.60 -10.65
N THR A 207 10.25 -17.09 -11.39
CA THR A 207 8.99 -16.38 -11.63
C THR A 207 7.83 -17.33 -11.33
N HIS A 208 7.01 -16.97 -10.37
CA HIS A 208 5.69 -17.56 -10.18
C HIS A 208 4.64 -16.77 -10.98
N GLY A 209 3.70 -17.47 -11.57
CA GLY A 209 2.65 -16.90 -12.39
C GLY A 209 3.03 -16.77 -13.86
N GLU A 210 2.02 -16.75 -14.71
CA GLU A 210 2.16 -16.49 -16.15
C GLU A 210 1.81 -15.02 -16.42
N ARG A 211 2.68 -14.36 -17.21
CA ARG A 211 2.56 -12.92 -17.49
C ARG A 211 1.19 -12.54 -18.05
N GLY A 212 0.45 -11.73 -17.29
CA GLY A 212 -0.87 -11.22 -17.68
C GLY A 212 -1.99 -12.26 -17.65
N VAL A 213 -1.75 -13.46 -17.10
CA VAL A 213 -2.75 -14.53 -17.03
C VAL A 213 -3.24 -14.70 -15.59
N PRO A 214 -4.44 -14.17 -15.25
CA PRO A 214 -5.01 -14.36 -13.92
C PRO A 214 -5.46 -15.80 -13.68
N GLY A 215 -5.42 -16.24 -12.43
CA GLY A 215 -5.90 -17.57 -12.04
C GLY A 215 -5.81 -17.84 -10.55
N ARG A 216 -6.27 -19.02 -10.14
CA ARG A 216 -6.22 -19.51 -8.75
C ARG A 216 -5.53 -20.89 -8.65
N GLY A 217 -4.67 -21.21 -9.58
CA GLY A 217 -3.91 -22.46 -9.54
C GLY A 217 -2.68 -22.37 -8.62
N PRO A 218 -1.93 -23.50 -8.50
CA PRO A 218 -0.67 -23.51 -7.75
C PRO A 218 0.37 -22.48 -8.23
N ASN A 219 0.36 -22.15 -9.51
CA ASN A 219 1.28 -21.19 -10.14
C ASN A 219 0.54 -20.03 -10.82
N ASN A 220 -0.68 -19.73 -10.42
CA ASN A 220 -1.43 -18.62 -10.97
C ASN A 220 -1.95 -17.75 -9.83
N PHE A 221 -1.93 -16.45 -10.04
CA PHE A 221 -2.44 -15.47 -9.11
C PHE A 221 -3.48 -14.58 -9.78
N ASN A 222 -4.30 -13.92 -8.99
CA ASN A 222 -5.20 -12.91 -9.49
C ASN A 222 -4.99 -11.59 -8.78
N ARG A 223 -3.90 -10.91 -9.18
CA ARG A 223 -3.40 -9.66 -8.62
C ARG A 223 -2.83 -9.83 -7.20
N PRO A 224 -1.71 -10.57 -7.04
CA PRO A 224 -1.03 -10.76 -5.77
C PRO A 224 -0.52 -9.42 -5.22
N THR A 225 -0.42 -9.30 -3.91
CA THR A 225 -0.19 -8.02 -3.24
C THR A 225 1.00 -7.99 -2.31
N ASP A 226 1.27 -9.06 -1.56
CA ASP A 226 2.35 -9.08 -0.57
C ASP A 226 2.86 -10.51 -0.32
N ILE A 227 3.99 -10.63 0.40
CA ILE A 227 4.65 -11.89 0.74
C ILE A 227 5.24 -11.82 2.16
N ALA A 228 5.15 -12.93 2.91
CA ALA A 228 5.75 -13.07 4.23
C ALA A 228 6.28 -14.50 4.47
N TRP A 229 7.25 -14.67 5.36
CA TRP A 229 8.00 -15.91 5.55
C TRP A 229 7.99 -16.40 6.99
N LEU A 230 8.11 -17.72 7.14
CA LEU A 230 8.47 -18.40 8.39
C LEU A 230 9.97 -18.68 8.43
N PRO A 231 10.53 -18.97 9.64
CA PRO A 231 11.96 -19.27 9.79
C PRO A 231 12.48 -20.48 9.03
N ASP A 232 11.61 -21.41 8.67
CA ASP A 232 11.94 -22.63 7.91
C ASP A 232 11.94 -22.41 6.38
N GLY A 233 11.74 -21.16 5.94
CA GLY A 233 11.69 -20.79 4.53
C GLY A 233 10.32 -20.95 3.88
N THR A 234 9.33 -21.52 4.58
CA THR A 234 7.92 -21.51 4.16
C THR A 234 7.47 -20.06 3.98
N TYR A 235 6.71 -19.79 2.91
CA TYR A 235 6.21 -18.44 2.68
C TYR A 235 4.74 -18.41 2.25
N PHE A 236 4.15 -17.23 2.41
CA PHE A 236 2.74 -16.98 2.16
C PHE A 236 2.60 -15.76 1.25
N ILE A 237 1.71 -15.87 0.28
CA ILE A 237 1.39 -14.82 -0.68
C ILE A 237 -0.05 -14.39 -0.46
N SER A 238 -0.26 -13.10 -0.18
CA SER A 238 -1.58 -12.50 -0.26
C SER A 238 -1.94 -12.29 -1.72
N ASP A 239 -2.92 -13.05 -2.23
CA ASP A 239 -3.36 -12.99 -3.61
C ASP A 239 -4.71 -12.28 -3.66
N GLY A 240 -4.66 -10.95 -3.84
CA GLY A 240 -5.70 -10.21 -3.30
C GLY A 240 -6.42 -9.06 -3.87
N TYR A 241 -6.12 -8.38 -4.95
CA TYR A 241 -7.11 -7.44 -5.49
C TYR A 241 -8.34 -8.15 -6.07
N VAL A 242 -8.16 -9.38 -6.55
CA VAL A 242 -9.24 -10.22 -7.09
C VAL A 242 -9.15 -11.67 -6.62
N GLY A 243 -7.97 -12.12 -6.18
CA GLY A 243 -7.72 -13.52 -5.83
C GLY A 243 -8.38 -14.01 -4.53
N THR A 244 -8.72 -13.11 -3.60
CA THR A 244 -9.42 -13.38 -2.31
C THR A 244 -8.85 -14.55 -1.51
N ARG A 245 -7.51 -14.74 -1.53
CA ARG A 245 -6.86 -15.87 -0.84
C ARG A 245 -5.48 -15.52 -0.27
N VAL A 246 -5.03 -16.38 0.64
CA VAL A 246 -3.62 -16.54 1.00
C VAL A 246 -3.13 -17.87 0.46
N ALA A 247 -2.03 -17.88 -0.28
CA ALA A 247 -1.41 -19.09 -0.82
C ALA A 247 -0.10 -19.41 -0.10
N LYS A 248 0.10 -20.66 0.32
CA LYS A 248 1.25 -21.17 1.08
C LYS A 248 2.16 -22.00 0.19
N TYR A 249 3.46 -21.76 0.29
CA TYR A 249 4.53 -22.47 -0.44
C TYR A 249 5.60 -22.95 0.54
N ASP A 250 6.29 -24.04 0.20
CA ASP A 250 7.44 -24.50 0.95
C ASP A 250 8.73 -23.74 0.55
N ALA A 251 9.83 -24.01 1.25
CA ALA A 251 11.14 -23.40 0.99
C ALA A 251 11.75 -23.77 -0.40
N ASN A 252 11.18 -24.74 -1.10
CA ASN A 252 11.59 -25.17 -2.44
C ASN A 252 10.63 -24.65 -3.51
N ASP A 253 9.83 -23.64 -3.18
CA ASP A 253 8.88 -22.96 -4.07
C ASP A 253 7.71 -23.87 -4.53
N ASN A 254 7.42 -24.99 -3.83
CA ASN A 254 6.28 -25.84 -4.12
C ASN A 254 5.02 -25.35 -3.39
N PHE A 255 3.91 -25.29 -4.12
CA PHE A 255 2.60 -24.98 -3.54
C PHE A 255 2.17 -26.05 -2.53
N ILE A 256 1.72 -25.62 -1.37
CA ILE A 256 1.21 -26.50 -0.31
C ILE A 256 -0.33 -26.45 -0.26
N MET A 257 -0.89 -25.26 -0.08
CA MET A 257 -2.33 -25.04 0.09
C MET A 257 -2.69 -23.57 -0.10
N ASP A 258 -3.97 -23.29 -0.19
CA ASP A 258 -4.50 -21.93 -0.03
C ASP A 258 -5.78 -21.93 0.84
N TRP A 259 -6.17 -20.75 1.31
CA TRP A 259 -7.44 -20.49 1.98
C TRP A 259 -7.91 -19.08 1.68
N GLY A 260 -9.18 -18.84 1.96
CA GLY A 260 -9.87 -17.60 1.66
C GLY A 260 -10.84 -17.75 0.49
N GLN A 261 -11.88 -16.95 0.52
CA GLN A 261 -12.93 -16.93 -0.50
C GLN A 261 -13.60 -15.56 -0.55
N GLU A 262 -14.38 -15.33 -1.60
CA GLU A 262 -15.27 -14.17 -1.67
C GLU A 262 -16.39 -14.29 -0.61
N PRO A 263 -16.88 -13.17 -0.06
CA PRO A 263 -17.99 -13.18 0.85
C PRO A 263 -19.27 -13.72 0.22
N ALA A 264 -19.96 -14.62 0.93
CA ALA A 264 -21.29 -15.05 0.55
C ALA A 264 -22.31 -13.90 0.68
N ASP A 265 -22.12 -13.02 1.66
CA ASP A 265 -22.85 -11.77 1.87
C ASP A 265 -21.83 -10.62 1.97
N PRO A 266 -21.67 -9.78 0.91
CA PRO A 266 -20.71 -8.69 0.92
C PRO A 266 -20.94 -7.63 2.00
N ASP A 267 -22.16 -7.51 2.50
CA ASP A 267 -22.50 -6.56 3.57
C ASP A 267 -22.14 -7.10 4.96
N ASN A 268 -22.04 -8.43 5.11
CA ASN A 268 -21.76 -9.08 6.37
C ASN A 268 -20.73 -10.23 6.22
N PRO A 269 -19.47 -9.92 5.81
CA PRO A 269 -18.44 -10.93 5.54
C PRO A 269 -18.00 -11.64 6.82
N GLY A 270 -18.03 -12.98 6.77
CA GLY A 270 -17.57 -13.85 7.86
C GLY A 270 -16.05 -14.01 7.94
N PRO A 271 -15.58 -14.88 8.86
CA PRO A 271 -14.20 -15.35 8.88
C PRO A 271 -13.83 -16.05 7.57
N ASN A 272 -12.57 -15.89 7.16
CA ASN A 272 -12.03 -16.49 5.93
C ASN A 272 -12.68 -15.98 4.61
N GLU A 273 -13.47 -14.93 4.70
CA GLU A 273 -14.05 -14.24 3.56
C GLU A 273 -13.33 -12.91 3.36
N PHE A 274 -12.90 -12.62 2.14
CA PHE A 274 -12.10 -11.44 1.80
C PHE A 274 -12.68 -10.70 0.61
N ASP A 275 -12.59 -9.37 0.64
CA ASP A 275 -12.76 -8.57 -0.58
C ASP A 275 -11.38 -8.27 -1.20
N THR A 276 -10.51 -7.61 -0.48
CA THR A 276 -9.17 -7.30 -0.97
C THR A 276 -8.12 -7.73 0.03
N VAL A 277 -7.48 -8.87 -0.22
CA VAL A 277 -6.33 -9.35 0.55
C VAL A 277 -5.11 -8.52 0.16
N HIS A 278 -4.72 -7.51 0.96
CA HIS A 278 -3.80 -6.48 0.49
C HIS A 278 -2.39 -6.53 1.07
N ALA A 279 -2.24 -7.06 2.27
CA ALA A 279 -0.94 -7.20 2.92
C ALA A 279 -0.95 -8.36 3.91
N ILE A 280 0.24 -8.89 4.22
CA ILE A 280 0.42 -9.99 5.15
C ILE A 280 1.69 -9.77 6.00
N ALA A 281 1.58 -10.04 7.30
CA ALA A 281 2.70 -10.03 8.24
C ALA A 281 2.60 -11.24 9.18
N ILE A 282 3.74 -11.72 9.69
CA ILE A 282 3.80 -12.91 10.54
C ILE A 282 4.51 -12.55 11.86
N SER A 283 3.88 -12.88 13.00
CA SER A 283 4.46 -12.73 14.33
C SER A 283 5.46 -13.85 14.66
N ARG A 284 6.28 -13.65 15.72
CA ARG A 284 7.17 -14.70 16.23
C ARG A 284 6.41 -15.95 16.66
N ASP A 285 5.17 -15.81 17.10
CA ASP A 285 4.28 -16.91 17.47
C ASP A 285 3.67 -17.61 16.25
N ARG A 286 4.16 -17.29 15.03
CA ARG A 286 3.74 -17.89 13.75
C ARG A 286 2.27 -17.62 13.40
N LEU A 287 1.67 -16.53 13.94
CA LEU A 287 0.35 -16.06 13.54
C LEU A 287 0.47 -15.12 12.34
N LEU A 288 -0.40 -15.34 11.38
CA LEU A 288 -0.49 -14.57 10.14
C LEU A 288 -1.56 -13.49 10.27
N TYR A 289 -1.16 -12.24 10.20
CA TYR A 289 -2.04 -11.08 10.15
C TYR A 289 -2.27 -10.72 8.69
N VAL A 290 -3.51 -10.76 8.25
CA VAL A 290 -3.90 -10.58 6.85
C VAL A 290 -4.82 -9.37 6.74
N SER A 291 -4.42 -8.39 5.95
CA SER A 291 -5.21 -7.20 5.68
C SER A 291 -6.35 -7.52 4.72
N ASP A 292 -7.58 -7.43 5.21
CA ASP A 292 -8.82 -7.46 4.42
C ASP A 292 -9.27 -6.02 4.18
N ARG A 293 -8.65 -5.38 3.17
CA ARG A 293 -8.64 -3.94 2.98
C ARG A 293 -10.01 -3.33 2.80
N ALA A 294 -10.83 -3.88 1.92
CA ALA A 294 -12.14 -3.30 1.62
C ALA A 294 -13.15 -3.48 2.77
N HIS A 295 -12.89 -4.46 3.65
CA HIS A 295 -13.69 -4.64 4.85
C HIS A 295 -13.14 -3.90 6.09
N ALA A 296 -12.05 -3.10 5.93
CA ALA A 296 -11.44 -2.32 7.01
C ALA A 296 -11.10 -3.16 8.25
N ARG A 297 -10.50 -4.34 8.06
CA ARG A 297 -10.18 -5.27 9.15
C ARG A 297 -8.89 -6.04 8.91
N ILE A 298 -8.36 -6.60 9.98
CA ILE A 298 -7.32 -7.62 9.96
C ILE A 298 -7.94 -8.96 10.38
N GLN A 299 -7.68 -10.00 9.63
CA GLN A 299 -7.98 -11.38 10.01
C GLN A 299 -6.70 -12.10 10.39
N VAL A 300 -6.72 -12.87 11.48
CA VAL A 300 -5.56 -13.58 12.00
C VAL A 300 -5.76 -15.09 11.87
N PHE A 301 -4.74 -15.76 11.35
CA PHE A 301 -4.72 -17.19 11.10
C PHE A 301 -3.48 -17.84 11.70
N ASP A 302 -3.51 -19.13 11.93
CA ASP A 302 -2.28 -19.89 12.12
C ASP A 302 -1.61 -20.22 10.76
N GLU A 303 -0.45 -20.83 10.80
CA GLU A 303 0.31 -21.21 9.60
C GLU A 303 -0.35 -22.30 8.72
N ASN A 304 -1.45 -22.91 9.20
CA ASN A 304 -2.26 -23.90 8.49
C ASN A 304 -3.57 -23.31 7.97
N GLY A 305 -3.72 -21.98 8.03
CA GLY A 305 -4.88 -21.27 7.54
C GLY A 305 -6.11 -21.40 8.46
N GLN A 306 -5.95 -21.86 9.72
CA GLN A 306 -7.04 -21.89 10.67
C GLN A 306 -7.28 -20.51 11.25
N PHE A 307 -8.49 -20.00 11.09
CA PHE A 307 -8.90 -18.71 11.63
C PHE A 307 -8.77 -18.69 13.16
N GLN A 308 -8.18 -17.62 13.69
CA GLN A 308 -8.00 -17.39 15.13
C GLN A 308 -8.94 -16.30 15.63
N PHE A 309 -8.82 -15.11 15.10
CA PHE A 309 -9.66 -13.95 15.42
C PHE A 309 -9.54 -12.89 14.33
N MET A 310 -10.33 -11.83 14.45
CA MET A 310 -10.23 -10.65 13.61
C MET A 310 -10.60 -9.39 14.39
N PHE A 311 -10.15 -8.24 13.89
CA PHE A 311 -10.47 -6.95 14.49
C PHE A 311 -10.56 -5.85 13.42
N PRO A 312 -11.40 -4.82 13.62
CA PRO A 312 -11.52 -3.71 12.70
C PRO A 312 -10.31 -2.76 12.84
N THR A 313 -9.95 -2.10 11.73
CA THR A 313 -8.93 -1.03 11.71
C THR A 313 -9.55 0.36 11.75
N GLY A 314 -10.86 0.46 11.61
CA GLY A 314 -11.66 1.68 11.61
C GLY A 314 -13.02 1.45 10.96
N PRO A 315 -13.81 2.52 10.71
CA PRO A 315 -15.07 2.41 10.01
C PRO A 315 -14.89 1.85 8.59
N ARG A 316 -15.78 0.94 8.21
CA ARG A 316 -15.81 0.39 6.85
C ARG A 316 -16.07 1.50 5.83
N GLY A 317 -15.28 1.52 4.76
CA GLY A 317 -15.33 2.56 3.73
C GLY A 317 -14.48 3.80 4.03
N GLU A 318 -13.99 3.95 5.27
CA GLU A 318 -13.08 5.04 5.67
C GLU A 318 -11.65 4.52 5.89
N SER A 319 -11.47 3.49 6.73
CA SER A 319 -10.18 2.83 6.93
C SER A 319 -9.91 1.85 5.79
N LEU A 320 -8.71 1.90 5.27
CA LEU A 320 -8.19 1.02 4.23
C LEU A 320 -6.77 0.59 4.60
N PRO A 321 -6.57 -0.52 5.31
CA PRO A 321 -5.25 -1.00 5.71
C PRO A 321 -4.44 -1.44 4.47
N TYR A 322 -3.67 -0.50 3.89
CA TYR A 322 -2.89 -0.74 2.67
C TYR A 322 -1.64 -1.54 2.93
N ALA A 323 -0.90 -1.24 3.99
CA ALA A 323 0.26 -2.02 4.37
C ALA A 323 0.22 -2.33 5.86
N ILE A 324 0.69 -3.51 6.22
CA ILE A 324 0.86 -3.92 7.61
C ILE A 324 2.27 -4.50 7.79
N GLU A 325 2.90 -4.20 8.92
CA GLU A 325 4.17 -4.80 9.31
C GLU A 325 4.18 -5.04 10.83
N ILE A 326 4.73 -6.19 11.23
CA ILE A 326 5.00 -6.45 12.64
C ILE A 326 6.38 -5.93 12.96
N MET A 327 6.44 -5.00 13.90
CA MET A 327 7.64 -4.30 14.32
C MET A 327 7.92 -4.58 15.80
N THR A 328 9.19 -4.69 16.12
CA THR A 328 9.66 -4.90 17.50
C THR A 328 10.08 -3.58 18.09
N ASP A 329 9.58 -3.24 19.27
CA ASP A 329 10.02 -2.09 20.02
C ASP A 329 11.35 -2.35 20.76
N PRO A 330 11.98 -1.34 21.40
CA PRO A 330 13.22 -1.54 22.14
C PRO A 330 13.12 -2.47 23.35
N SER A 331 11.92 -2.80 23.83
CA SER A 331 11.72 -3.80 24.90
C SER A 331 11.75 -5.24 24.37
N GLY A 332 11.64 -5.40 23.04
CA GLY A 332 11.52 -6.68 22.38
C GLY A 332 10.07 -7.14 22.16
N GLU A 333 9.10 -6.30 22.49
CA GLU A 333 7.68 -6.57 22.26
C GLU A 333 7.30 -6.28 20.80
N GLU A 334 6.41 -7.11 20.24
CA GLU A 334 5.93 -6.99 18.86
C GLU A 334 4.60 -6.22 18.81
N PHE A 335 4.49 -5.35 17.83
CA PHE A 335 3.29 -4.57 17.54
C PHE A 335 2.97 -4.60 16.05
N LEU A 336 1.68 -4.60 15.73
CA LEU A 336 1.23 -4.44 14.36
C LEU A 336 1.14 -2.93 14.04
N TRP A 337 1.87 -2.52 13.00
CA TRP A 337 1.74 -1.20 12.43
C TRP A 337 1.02 -1.26 11.09
N ILE A 338 0.08 -0.36 10.91
CA ILE A 338 -0.76 -0.27 9.71
C ILE A 338 -0.54 1.10 9.07
N ALA A 339 -0.21 1.10 7.78
CA ALA A 339 -0.32 2.28 6.94
C ALA A 339 -1.73 2.29 6.34
N ASP A 340 -2.58 3.16 6.88
CA ASP A 340 -3.98 3.27 6.45
C ASP A 340 -4.11 4.27 5.31
N GLY A 341 -4.36 3.75 4.11
CA GLY A 341 -4.50 4.55 2.89
C GLY A 341 -5.81 5.33 2.81
N GLY A 342 -6.83 4.92 3.54
CA GLY A 342 -8.13 5.61 3.57
C GLY A 342 -8.09 6.86 4.44
N THR A 343 -7.60 6.72 5.67
CA THR A 343 -7.53 7.84 6.63
C THR A 343 -6.22 8.65 6.52
N GLY A 344 -5.23 8.17 5.75
CA GLY A 344 -3.91 8.81 5.65
C GLY A 344 -3.17 8.80 7.00
N ARG A 345 -3.18 7.66 7.71
CA ARG A 345 -2.61 7.55 9.06
C ARG A 345 -1.73 6.32 9.22
N MET A 346 -0.80 6.44 10.17
CA MET A 346 -0.07 5.31 10.73
C MET A 346 -0.76 4.89 12.03
N LEU A 347 -1.16 3.62 12.14
CA LEU A 347 -1.89 3.08 13.28
C LEU A 347 -1.09 1.97 13.95
N LYS A 348 -1.01 1.98 15.28
CA LYS A 348 -0.36 0.97 16.11
C LYS A 348 -1.39 0.15 16.86
N TYR A 349 -1.27 -1.16 16.77
CA TYR A 349 -2.08 -2.13 17.50
C TYR A 349 -1.16 -3.10 18.26
N ASP A 350 -1.65 -3.62 19.39
CA ASP A 350 -1.06 -4.84 19.93
C ASP A 350 -1.43 -6.05 19.07
N LEU A 351 -0.80 -7.19 19.32
CA LEU A 351 -1.08 -8.41 18.55
C LEU A 351 -2.44 -9.05 18.88
N GLN A 352 -3.17 -8.56 19.86
CA GLN A 352 -4.54 -8.93 20.19
C GLN A 352 -5.59 -8.07 19.46
N GLY A 353 -5.14 -7.04 18.72
CA GLY A 353 -5.99 -6.15 17.95
C GLY A 353 -6.52 -4.96 18.73
N ASN A 354 -5.95 -4.64 19.89
CA ASN A 354 -6.27 -3.41 20.61
C ASN A 354 -5.52 -2.23 20.00
N TYR A 355 -6.24 -1.16 19.65
CA TYR A 355 -5.65 0.10 19.19
C TYR A 355 -4.87 0.78 20.32
N LEU A 356 -3.64 1.18 20.05
CA LEU A 356 -2.75 1.79 21.03
C LEU A 356 -2.39 3.24 20.71
N TYR A 357 -2.15 3.56 19.44
CA TYR A 357 -1.66 4.87 19.03
C TYR A 357 -1.82 5.06 17.52
N GLY A 358 -1.97 6.31 17.09
CA GLY A 358 -1.95 6.66 15.68
C GLY A 358 -1.58 8.12 15.45
N TRP A 359 -1.02 8.40 14.28
CA TRP A 359 -0.59 9.72 13.87
C TRP A 359 -0.69 9.88 12.36
N GLY A 360 -0.44 11.08 11.88
CA GLY A 360 -0.53 11.41 10.47
C GLY A 360 -1.88 12.01 10.07
N THR A 361 -1.91 12.59 8.90
CA THR A 361 -3.10 13.23 8.32
C THR A 361 -3.04 13.12 6.81
N PRO A 362 -4.17 12.99 6.11
CA PRO A 362 -4.20 12.95 4.66
C PRO A 362 -3.76 14.28 4.05
N GLY A 363 -3.07 14.21 2.92
CA GLY A 363 -2.65 15.40 2.17
C GLY A 363 -1.44 15.15 1.27
N ASN A 364 -1.06 16.16 0.50
CA ASN A 364 0.02 16.10 -0.49
C ASN A 364 1.33 16.74 0.00
N GLY A 365 1.31 17.51 1.08
CA GLY A 365 2.52 18.11 1.67
C GLY A 365 3.44 17.07 2.29
N TYR A 366 4.73 17.42 2.48
CA TYR A 366 5.66 16.55 3.20
C TYR A 366 5.20 16.33 4.63
N GLY A 367 5.21 15.07 5.06
CA GLY A 367 4.68 14.61 6.34
C GLY A 367 3.18 14.29 6.34
N HIS A 368 2.45 14.66 5.29
CA HIS A 368 1.09 14.22 5.06
C HIS A 368 1.09 12.95 4.22
N PHE A 369 0.03 12.16 4.28
CA PHE A 369 -0.07 10.90 3.56
C PHE A 369 -1.14 10.93 2.47
N HIS A 370 -0.74 10.49 1.27
CA HIS A 370 -1.66 10.27 0.17
C HIS A 370 -1.44 8.89 -0.45
N GLY A 371 -2.15 7.92 0.09
CA GLY A 371 -2.03 6.51 -0.25
C GLY A 371 -0.73 5.87 0.26
N PRO A 372 -0.42 5.91 1.58
CA PRO A 372 0.72 5.22 2.15
C PRO A 372 0.55 3.71 1.92
N HIS A 373 1.52 3.09 1.22
CA HIS A 373 1.34 1.77 0.64
C HIS A 373 2.39 0.74 1.07
N SER A 374 3.50 1.20 1.59
CA SER A 374 4.57 0.35 2.16
C SER A 374 5.28 1.12 3.26
N LEU A 375 5.69 0.42 4.31
CA LEU A 375 6.44 0.99 5.43
C LEU A 375 7.60 0.06 5.81
N THR A 376 8.72 0.66 6.23
CA THR A 376 9.91 -0.08 6.66
C THR A 376 10.79 0.86 7.51
N THR A 377 11.68 0.30 8.33
CA THR A 377 12.58 1.10 9.19
C THR A 377 14.04 0.70 9.00
N ASP A 378 14.96 1.63 9.21
CA ASP A 378 16.38 1.33 9.30
C ASP A 378 16.83 1.12 10.76
N GLN A 379 18.08 0.69 10.93
CA GLN A 379 18.67 0.43 12.25
C GLN A 379 18.83 1.70 13.11
N ASN A 380 18.73 2.88 12.51
CA ASN A 380 18.75 4.16 13.22
C ASN A 380 17.35 4.59 13.69
N GLY A 381 16.30 3.82 13.32
CA GLY A 381 14.91 4.11 13.62
C GLY A 381 14.24 5.08 12.66
N ASN A 382 14.91 5.43 11.55
CA ASN A 382 14.25 6.19 10.50
C ASN A 382 13.17 5.32 9.87
N LEU A 383 12.00 5.91 9.63
CA LEU A 383 10.87 5.28 8.98
C LEU A 383 10.79 5.75 7.51
N TYR A 384 10.56 4.80 6.62
CA TYR A 384 10.39 5.05 5.20
C TYR A 384 9.00 4.59 4.77
N ILE A 385 8.28 5.44 4.06
CA ILE A 385 6.90 5.19 3.61
C ILE A 385 6.80 5.48 2.13
N ALA A 386 6.44 4.47 1.33
CA ALA A 386 6.12 4.65 -0.07
C ALA A 386 4.65 5.01 -0.24
N GLU A 387 4.35 5.95 -1.13
CA GLU A 387 3.01 6.48 -1.37
C GLU A 387 2.63 6.37 -2.85
N VAL A 388 1.52 5.68 -3.11
CA VAL A 388 1.09 5.40 -4.50
C VAL A 388 0.42 6.59 -5.16
N PHE A 389 -0.28 7.44 -4.43
CA PHE A 389 -0.96 8.62 -5.00
C PHE A 389 -0.08 9.88 -4.96
N ALA A 390 0.74 10.02 -3.93
CA ALA A 390 1.73 11.10 -3.90
C ALA A 390 2.89 10.85 -4.87
N GLY A 391 3.16 9.58 -5.21
CA GLY A 391 4.24 9.22 -6.13
C GLY A 391 5.63 9.46 -5.55
N ARG A 392 5.83 9.14 -4.27
CA ARG A 392 7.09 9.41 -3.56
C ARG A 392 7.35 8.37 -2.48
N VAL A 393 8.58 8.35 -1.99
CA VAL A 393 8.95 7.77 -0.70
C VAL A 393 9.28 8.91 0.25
N GLN A 394 8.74 8.88 1.46
CA GLN A 394 9.09 9.83 2.52
C GLN A 394 9.97 9.16 3.57
N LYS A 395 10.98 9.88 4.06
CA LYS A 395 11.85 9.48 5.16
C LYS A 395 11.55 10.31 6.40
N PHE A 396 11.15 9.64 7.46
CA PHE A 396 10.86 10.25 8.76
C PHE A 396 11.98 9.95 9.74
N ILE A 397 12.62 11.00 10.28
CA ILE A 397 13.73 10.89 11.24
C ILE A 397 13.18 11.08 12.63
N PRO A 398 13.46 10.18 13.62
CA PRO A 398 13.05 10.37 15.00
C PRO A 398 13.48 11.73 15.55
N ARG A 399 12.55 12.48 16.17
CA ARG A 399 12.89 13.76 16.77
C ARG A 399 13.72 13.58 18.05
N PRO A 400 14.58 14.53 18.45
CA PRO A 400 15.25 14.50 19.73
C PRO A 400 14.25 14.36 20.89
N GLY A 401 14.47 13.39 21.78
CA GLY A 401 13.56 13.11 22.90
C GLY A 401 12.26 12.41 22.51
N ALA A 402 12.21 11.79 21.34
CA ALA A 402 11.07 10.98 20.93
C ALA A 402 10.73 9.88 21.96
N ASP A 403 9.47 9.70 22.26
CA ASP A 403 8.99 8.54 23.01
C ASP A 403 9.16 7.29 22.12
N ARG A 404 10.04 6.40 22.55
CA ARG A 404 10.37 5.19 21.79
C ARG A 404 9.20 4.24 21.62
N ALA A 405 8.24 4.24 22.55
CA ALA A 405 7.05 3.42 22.45
C ALA A 405 6.09 3.90 21.32
N LYS A 406 6.26 5.14 20.88
CA LYS A 406 5.48 5.75 19.79
C LYS A 406 6.19 5.76 18.45
N LEU A 407 7.44 5.32 18.38
CA LEU A 407 8.15 5.07 17.12
C LEU A 407 7.72 3.72 16.51
N VAL A 408 7.87 3.57 15.21
CA VAL A 408 7.43 2.36 14.50
C VAL A 408 8.21 1.10 14.90
N GLY A 409 9.39 1.24 15.53
CA GLY A 409 10.18 0.08 15.95
C GLY A 409 11.05 -0.48 14.82
N GLN A 410 11.48 -1.73 14.97
CA GLN A 410 12.39 -2.39 14.03
C GLN A 410 11.74 -3.61 13.41
N GLN A 411 11.93 -3.77 12.11
CA GLN A 411 11.61 -5.03 11.43
C GLN A 411 12.52 -6.16 11.95
N LEU A 412 11.96 -7.37 12.01
CA LEU A 412 12.76 -8.56 12.24
C LEU A 412 13.76 -8.73 11.09
N ARG A 413 15.03 -8.95 11.44
CA ARG A 413 16.10 -9.33 10.50
C ARG A 413 17.01 -10.30 11.22
N GLN A 414 17.26 -11.47 10.64
CA GLN A 414 18.15 -12.49 11.18
C GLN A 414 19.43 -12.66 10.34
N TRP A 415 19.56 -11.89 9.28
CA TRP A 415 20.81 -11.77 8.52
C TRP A 415 21.54 -10.48 8.95
N ASN A 416 22.85 -10.58 9.13
CA ASN A 416 23.76 -9.48 9.48
C ASN A 416 24.51 -8.97 8.24
#